data_8ac9b41fb3e6c9d0fc2af2d8fea15455
#
_entry.id   8ac9b41fb3e6c9d0fc2af2d8fea15455
#
_cell.length_a   1.000
_cell.length_b   1.000
_cell.length_c   1.000
_cell.angle_alpha   90.00
_cell.angle_beta   90.00
_cell.angle_gamma   90.00
#
_symmetry.space_group_name_H-M   'P 1'
#
loop_
_entity.id
_entity.type
_entity.pdbx_description
1 polymer ?
#
loop_
_entity_poly.entity_id
_entity_poly.type
_entity_poly.pdbx_seq_one_letter_code
_entity_poly.pdbx_strand_id
1 'polypeptide(L)'
;MSLSHVASAVDNSAIFYGGRTMAQTPHPECLRIGADRELQQALQAFWKDDQGGAAIGEASGCALRTWLRTHHPELVPQLKHDLRFQPDWQPLLADASDACEHGRKPALIGPLTLLWLSDIQNREHQGNDVDRLEWLEQLLPVYGEIFGRLAARGVEWVQIDEPILTLDLPLAWTNAFERAYHILQYSPLKKLVATYHGDLRCNLGVAALLPVAGLHLDSVSVPEQLASVFDRLPTYKVLSLGECDQHEGWRHESLLEARARFGENLIVADQAAA
;
A
#
# COMPACT_ATOMS: atom_id res chain seq x y z
N MET A 1 1.45 14.97 55.47
CA MET A 1 1.44 13.51 55.63
C MET A 1 1.65 12.90 54.23
N SER A 2 2.79 12.31 54.13
CA SER A 2 3.37 11.70 52.93
C SER A 2 2.74 10.34 52.67
N LEU A 3 2.46 10.00 51.43
CA LEU A 3 2.42 8.62 50.95
C LEU A 3 3.08 8.54 49.59
N SER A 4 4.27 8.02 49.70
CA SER A 4 5.19 7.62 48.66
C SER A 4 4.78 6.27 48.00
N HIS A 5 5.03 6.20 46.70
CA HIS A 5 5.63 5.09 45.92
C HIS A 5 5.22 3.66 46.21
N VAL A 6 4.82 2.95 45.17
CA VAL A 6 5.46 1.67 44.82
C VAL A 6 5.48 1.52 43.30
N ALA A 7 6.65 1.68 42.70
CA ALA A 7 6.97 1.15 41.39
C ALA A 7 7.32 -0.34 41.58
N SER A 8 6.62 -1.23 40.91
CA SER A 8 6.99 -2.65 40.83
C SER A 8 7.69 -2.89 39.49
N ALA A 9 9.02 -2.98 39.57
CA ALA A 9 9.84 -3.57 38.53
C ALA A 9 9.59 -5.09 38.55
N VAL A 10 9.16 -5.62 37.40
CA VAL A 10 9.15 -7.09 37.22
C VAL A 10 10.52 -7.50 36.72
N ASP A 11 11.27 -8.06 37.63
CA ASP A 11 12.56 -8.69 37.42
C ASP A 11 12.37 -10.01 36.65
N ASN A 12 12.98 -10.09 35.48
CA ASN A 12 13.01 -11.30 34.65
C ASN A 12 14.27 -12.11 34.99
N SER A 13 14.32 -12.67 36.19
CA SER A 13 15.38 -13.61 36.56
C SER A 13 15.12 -14.98 35.95
N ALA A 14 15.99 -15.35 35.00
CA ALA A 14 16.04 -16.64 34.34
C ALA A 14 16.20 -17.77 35.37
N ILE A 15 15.26 -18.71 35.35
CA ILE A 15 15.42 -20.00 36.03
C ILE A 15 16.20 -20.94 35.11
N PHE A 16 17.47 -21.15 35.44
CA PHE A 16 18.27 -22.21 34.81
C PHE A 16 17.83 -23.57 35.36
N TYR A 17 17.24 -24.41 34.52
CA TYR A 17 17.18 -25.86 34.74
C TYR A 17 17.95 -26.61 33.67
N GLY A 18 18.82 -27.46 34.15
CA GLY A 18 19.85 -28.23 33.49
C GLY A 18 19.58 -28.86 32.14
N GLY A 19 20.59 -28.78 31.33
CA GLY A 19 21.05 -29.57 30.23
C GLY A 19 20.13 -30.59 29.58
N ARG A 20 19.45 -30.13 28.48
CA ARG A 20 19.26 -30.86 27.23
C ARG A 20 19.12 -29.78 26.15
N THR A 21 20.06 -29.77 25.20
CA THR A 21 19.95 -29.01 23.99
C THR A 21 18.71 -29.52 23.25
N MET A 22 17.55 -28.91 23.50
CA MET A 22 16.40 -29.04 22.62
C MET A 22 16.84 -28.40 21.31
N ALA A 23 16.85 -29.18 20.24
CA ALA A 23 16.92 -28.64 18.89
C ALA A 23 15.88 -27.52 18.82
N GLN A 24 16.36 -26.28 18.62
CA GLN A 24 15.47 -25.15 18.39
C GLN A 24 14.63 -25.51 17.18
N THR A 25 13.34 -25.78 17.40
CA THR A 25 12.37 -25.80 16.31
C THR A 25 12.56 -24.48 15.57
N PRO A 26 12.87 -24.49 14.28
CA PRO A 26 13.03 -23.25 13.54
C PRO A 26 11.76 -22.43 13.78
N HIS A 27 11.91 -21.21 14.30
CA HIS A 27 10.80 -20.28 14.40
C HIS A 27 10.21 -20.16 13.00
N PRO A 28 8.88 -20.28 12.83
CA PRO A 28 8.26 -20.09 11.54
C PRO A 28 8.74 -18.74 10.98
N GLU A 29 9.27 -18.76 9.77
CA GLU A 29 9.72 -17.53 9.13
C GLU A 29 8.54 -16.56 9.05
N CYS A 30 8.78 -15.33 9.41
CA CYS A 30 7.76 -14.31 9.53
C CYS A 30 8.06 -13.17 8.58
N LEU A 31 7.12 -12.84 7.69
CA LEU A 31 7.19 -11.62 6.89
C LEU A 31 6.51 -10.50 7.68
N ARG A 32 7.27 -9.44 7.92
CA ARG A 32 6.79 -8.27 8.67
C ARG A 32 6.18 -7.26 7.72
N ILE A 33 4.97 -6.82 8.04
CA ILE A 33 4.24 -5.81 7.30
C ILE A 33 4.37 -4.49 8.04
N GLY A 34 5.05 -3.54 7.44
CA GLY A 34 5.39 -2.24 8.06
C GLY A 34 5.23 -1.07 7.09
N ALA A 35 5.66 0.09 7.54
CA ALA A 35 5.90 1.24 6.70
C ALA A 35 7.22 1.02 5.95
N ASP A 36 7.13 0.38 4.79
CA ASP A 36 8.28 0.02 3.97
C ASP A 36 8.62 1.17 3.01
N ARG A 37 9.26 2.20 3.57
CA ARG A 37 9.63 3.40 2.82
C ARG A 37 10.63 3.11 1.68
N GLU A 38 11.52 2.15 1.86
CA GLU A 38 12.50 1.79 0.83
C GLU A 38 11.80 1.14 -0.37
N LEU A 39 10.88 0.22 -0.12
CA LEU A 39 10.07 -0.38 -1.19
C LEU A 39 9.17 0.66 -1.88
N GLN A 40 8.55 1.56 -1.12
CA GLN A 40 7.75 2.66 -1.68
C GLN A 40 8.58 3.56 -2.60
N GLN A 41 9.79 3.95 -2.16
CA GLN A 41 10.70 4.77 -2.95
C GLN A 41 11.18 4.05 -4.21
N ALA A 42 11.52 2.75 -4.10
CA ALA A 42 11.91 1.94 -5.24
C ALA A 42 10.77 1.84 -6.27
N LEU A 43 9.53 1.63 -5.82
CA LEU A 43 8.37 1.61 -6.70
C LEU A 43 8.15 2.96 -7.40
N GLN A 44 8.24 4.07 -6.66
CA GLN A 44 8.14 5.40 -7.27
C GLN A 44 9.25 5.66 -8.28
N ALA A 45 10.48 5.21 -8.01
CA ALA A 45 11.61 5.35 -8.94
C ALA A 45 11.36 4.58 -10.25
N PHE A 46 10.80 3.36 -10.18
CA PHE A 46 10.48 2.57 -11.37
C PHE A 46 9.59 3.33 -12.36
N TRP A 47 8.59 4.06 -11.87
CA TRP A 47 7.68 4.82 -12.74
C TRP A 47 8.24 6.19 -13.17
N LYS A 48 9.20 6.75 -12.44
CA LYS A 48 9.84 8.02 -12.82
C LYS A 48 10.91 7.85 -13.89
N ASP A 49 11.60 6.72 -13.90
CA ASP A 49 12.58 6.42 -14.94
C ASP A 49 11.88 6.10 -16.27
N ASP A 50 12.51 6.47 -17.40
CA ASP A 50 12.01 6.20 -18.78
C ASP A 50 11.65 4.72 -19.03
N GLN A 51 12.14 3.84 -18.19
CA GLN A 51 11.79 2.41 -18.18
C GLN A 51 10.31 2.16 -17.85
N GLY A 52 9.72 2.95 -16.96
CA GLY A 52 8.30 2.88 -16.63
C GLY A 52 7.41 3.41 -17.76
N GLY A 53 7.83 4.46 -18.46
CA GLY A 53 7.12 5.02 -19.60
C GLY A 53 7.02 4.07 -20.80
N ALA A 54 8.06 3.26 -21.06
CA ALA A 54 8.08 2.24 -22.11
C ALA A 54 7.37 0.93 -21.71
N ALA A 55 7.32 0.60 -20.41
CA ALA A 55 6.69 -0.62 -19.90
C ALA A 55 5.15 -0.51 -19.77
N ILE A 56 4.59 0.67 -19.91
CA ILE A 56 3.15 0.93 -19.80
C ILE A 56 2.32 0.23 -20.91
N GLY A 57 2.95 -0.40 -21.90
CA GLY A 57 2.27 -0.92 -23.10
C GLY A 57 1.76 -2.35 -23.05
N GLU A 58 2.52 -3.36 -22.76
CA GLU A 58 2.09 -4.77 -22.96
C GLU A 58 2.76 -5.81 -22.03
N ALA A 59 3.81 -5.49 -21.29
CA ALA A 59 4.55 -6.45 -20.46
C ALA A 59 4.71 -6.00 -19.00
N SER A 60 3.89 -5.06 -18.57
CA SER A 60 4.17 -4.22 -17.42
C SER A 60 4.30 -4.96 -16.07
N GLY A 61 3.50 -5.98 -15.82
CA GLY A 61 3.56 -6.69 -14.54
C GLY A 61 4.80 -7.55 -14.36
N CYS A 62 5.27 -8.17 -15.44
CA CYS A 62 6.52 -8.93 -15.43
C CYS A 62 7.74 -7.99 -15.37
N ALA A 63 7.65 -6.84 -16.05
CA ALA A 63 8.71 -5.83 -16.08
C ALA A 63 8.99 -5.24 -14.69
N LEU A 64 7.95 -4.86 -13.94
CA LEU A 64 8.08 -4.33 -12.59
C LEU A 64 8.77 -5.34 -11.65
N ARG A 65 8.34 -6.60 -11.64
CA ARG A 65 8.97 -7.63 -10.81
C ARG A 65 10.41 -7.89 -11.22
N THR A 66 10.68 -7.97 -12.54
CA THR A 66 12.03 -8.19 -13.07
C THR A 66 12.93 -7.02 -12.69
N TRP A 67 12.45 -5.80 -12.82
CA TRP A 67 13.19 -4.61 -12.43
C TRP A 67 13.50 -4.60 -10.93
N LEU A 68 12.53 -4.87 -10.07
CA LEU A 68 12.72 -4.92 -8.62
C LEU A 68 13.75 -5.98 -8.25
N ARG A 69 13.66 -7.19 -8.80
CA ARG A 69 14.63 -8.28 -8.57
C ARG A 69 16.05 -7.92 -9.04
N THR A 70 16.16 -7.11 -10.08
CA THR A 70 17.47 -6.77 -10.66
C THR A 70 18.14 -5.64 -9.88
N HIS A 71 17.38 -4.63 -9.45
CA HIS A 71 17.91 -3.43 -8.85
C HIS A 71 17.82 -3.43 -7.31
N HIS A 72 16.81 -4.09 -6.76
CA HIS A 72 16.51 -4.14 -5.33
C HIS A 72 16.09 -5.55 -4.89
N PRO A 73 16.96 -6.58 -5.09
CA PRO A 73 16.61 -7.96 -4.73
C PRO A 73 16.29 -8.14 -3.24
N GLU A 74 16.87 -7.30 -2.38
CA GLU A 74 16.65 -7.28 -0.93
C GLU A 74 15.24 -6.80 -0.54
N LEU A 75 14.56 -6.05 -1.42
CA LEU A 75 13.20 -5.55 -1.19
C LEU A 75 12.11 -6.50 -1.70
N VAL A 76 12.48 -7.59 -2.39
CA VAL A 76 11.50 -8.56 -2.92
C VAL A 76 10.97 -9.44 -1.79
N PRO A 77 9.67 -9.35 -1.43
CA PRO A 77 9.12 -10.17 -0.38
C PRO A 77 9.16 -11.66 -0.77
N GLN A 78 9.48 -12.53 0.18
CA GLN A 78 9.66 -13.96 -0.07
C GLN A 78 8.50 -14.75 0.55
N LEU A 79 7.70 -15.40 -0.27
CA LEU A 79 6.59 -16.26 0.16
C LEU A 79 7.07 -17.71 0.29
N LYS A 80 6.80 -18.32 1.43
CA LYS A 80 7.10 -19.73 1.75
C LYS A 80 5.83 -20.41 2.26
N HIS A 81 5.73 -21.71 2.14
CA HIS A 81 4.54 -22.46 2.52
C HIS A 81 4.13 -22.21 3.98
N ASP A 82 5.11 -22.15 4.89
CA ASP A 82 4.88 -21.99 6.34
C ASP A 82 5.01 -20.53 6.81
N LEU A 83 5.00 -19.57 5.87
CA LEU A 83 5.14 -18.16 6.17
C LEU A 83 3.98 -17.66 7.03
N ARG A 84 4.31 -16.84 8.03
CA ARG A 84 3.33 -16.06 8.78
C ARG A 84 3.54 -14.58 8.52
N PHE A 85 2.46 -13.86 8.35
CA PHE A 85 2.49 -12.39 8.28
C PHE A 85 2.28 -11.82 9.67
N GLN A 86 3.02 -10.78 10.01
CA GLN A 86 2.88 -10.05 11.27
C GLN A 86 3.11 -8.56 11.05
N PRO A 87 2.44 -7.69 11.83
CA PRO A 87 2.74 -6.27 11.78
C PRO A 87 4.16 -5.97 12.29
N ASP A 88 4.87 -5.07 11.63
CA ASP A 88 6.08 -4.46 12.17
C ASP A 88 5.72 -3.15 12.87
N TRP A 89 5.46 -3.25 14.17
CA TRP A 89 4.91 -2.13 14.94
C TRP A 89 5.85 -0.94 15.08
N GLN A 90 7.15 -1.16 15.13
CA GLN A 90 8.10 -0.08 15.37
C GLN A 90 8.11 0.93 14.20
N PRO A 91 8.37 0.53 12.95
CA PRO A 91 8.33 1.47 11.83
C PRO A 91 6.92 1.99 11.56
N LEU A 92 5.87 1.18 11.70
CA LEU A 92 4.49 1.61 11.51
C LEU A 92 4.08 2.76 12.43
N LEU A 93 4.44 2.66 13.71
CA LEU A 93 4.07 3.67 14.69
C LEU A 93 4.94 4.91 14.61
N ALA A 94 6.22 4.74 14.23
CA ALA A 94 7.10 5.88 13.95
C ALA A 94 6.62 6.67 12.73
N ASP A 95 6.27 5.96 11.64
CA ASP A 95 5.72 6.59 10.44
C ASP A 95 4.39 7.30 10.70
N ALA A 96 3.49 6.66 11.47
CA ALA A 96 2.21 7.26 11.83
C ALA A 96 2.38 8.54 12.67
N SER A 97 3.32 8.55 13.60
CA SER A 97 3.61 9.74 14.42
C SER A 97 4.18 10.87 13.56
N ASP A 98 5.19 10.57 12.75
CA ASP A 98 5.81 11.53 11.83
C ASP A 98 4.78 12.09 10.82
N ALA A 99 3.93 11.23 10.26
CA ALA A 99 2.90 11.64 9.34
C ALA A 99 1.88 12.59 10.01
N CYS A 100 1.43 12.26 11.22
CA CYS A 100 0.50 13.11 11.97
C CYS A 100 1.11 14.46 12.34
N GLU A 101 2.37 14.49 12.77
CA GLU A 101 3.08 15.73 13.12
C GLU A 101 3.20 16.69 11.92
N HIS A 102 3.34 16.15 10.71
CA HIS A 102 3.46 16.92 9.47
C HIS A 102 2.16 17.08 8.68
N GLY A 103 1.02 16.70 9.25
CA GLY A 103 -0.28 16.78 8.58
C GLY A 103 -0.42 15.82 7.38
N ARG A 104 0.41 14.78 7.33
CA ARG A 104 0.39 13.74 6.28
C ARG A 104 -0.41 12.52 6.73
N LYS A 105 -0.67 11.63 5.81
CA LYS A 105 -1.27 10.32 6.08
C LYS A 105 -0.15 9.26 6.17
N PRO A 106 -0.16 8.36 7.19
CA PRO A 106 0.72 7.20 7.16
C PRO A 106 0.42 6.36 5.91
N ALA A 107 1.46 5.85 5.29
CA ALA A 107 1.36 5.11 4.04
C ALA A 107 1.87 3.68 4.17
N LEU A 108 1.17 2.75 3.53
CA LEU A 108 1.48 1.32 3.50
C LEU A 108 1.42 0.80 2.07
N ILE A 109 2.31 -0.12 1.72
CA ILE A 109 2.13 -0.93 0.50
C ILE A 109 0.85 -1.74 0.65
N GLY A 110 0.01 -1.74 -0.37
CA GLY A 110 -1.24 -2.48 -0.36
C GLY A 110 -1.05 -4.01 -0.46
N PRO A 111 -2.01 -4.78 0.06
CA PRO A 111 -1.88 -6.23 0.12
C PRO A 111 -1.73 -6.89 -1.25
N LEU A 112 -2.38 -6.36 -2.28
CA LEU A 112 -2.30 -6.92 -3.63
C LEU A 112 -0.95 -6.59 -4.27
N THR A 113 -0.46 -5.36 -4.12
CA THR A 113 0.88 -4.98 -4.59
C THR A 113 1.96 -5.79 -3.88
N LEU A 114 1.87 -5.98 -2.56
CA LEU A 114 2.82 -6.79 -1.82
C LEU A 114 2.90 -8.22 -2.37
N LEU A 115 1.75 -8.87 -2.56
CA LEU A 115 1.71 -10.22 -3.13
C LEU A 115 2.18 -10.25 -4.58
N TRP A 116 1.84 -9.25 -5.39
CA TRP A 116 2.29 -9.16 -6.77
C TRP A 116 3.81 -9.12 -6.90
N LEU A 117 4.47 -8.36 -6.03
CA LEU A 117 5.92 -8.18 -6.03
C LEU A 117 6.65 -9.37 -5.43
N SER A 118 5.98 -10.22 -4.66
CA SER A 118 6.59 -11.33 -3.93
C SER A 118 7.08 -12.45 -4.83
N ASP A 119 8.14 -13.12 -4.39
CA ASP A 119 8.63 -14.36 -4.96
C ASP A 119 8.18 -15.57 -4.13
N ILE A 120 7.87 -16.68 -4.80
CA ILE A 120 7.52 -17.93 -4.13
C ILE A 120 8.77 -18.81 -4.08
N GLN A 121 9.26 -19.10 -2.87
CA GLN A 121 10.41 -19.97 -2.68
C GLN A 121 10.04 -21.45 -2.89
N ASN A 122 11.02 -22.24 -3.40
CA ASN A 122 10.93 -23.69 -3.57
C ASN A 122 9.92 -24.20 -4.62
N ARG A 123 9.45 -23.37 -5.53
CA ARG A 123 8.79 -23.86 -6.74
C ARG A 123 9.80 -23.87 -7.89
N GLU A 124 10.12 -25.05 -8.40
CA GLU A 124 11.05 -25.27 -9.53
C GLU A 124 10.59 -24.60 -10.84
N HIS A 125 9.35 -24.14 -10.88
CA HIS A 125 8.78 -23.39 -11.98
C HIS A 125 8.28 -22.05 -11.44
N GLN A 126 8.52 -20.99 -12.18
CA GLN A 126 7.88 -19.69 -11.93
C GLN A 126 6.38 -19.92 -11.90
N GLY A 127 5.82 -19.99 -10.69
CA GLY A 127 4.39 -20.23 -10.48
C GLY A 127 3.56 -19.21 -11.25
N ASN A 128 2.38 -19.62 -11.66
CA ASN A 128 1.40 -18.72 -12.26
C ASN A 128 1.17 -17.54 -11.31
N ASP A 129 1.02 -16.33 -11.85
CA ASP A 129 0.79 -15.11 -11.05
C ASP A 129 -0.38 -15.27 -10.07
N VAL A 130 -1.35 -16.12 -10.38
CA VAL A 130 -2.50 -16.43 -9.52
C VAL A 130 -2.10 -17.15 -8.23
N ASP A 131 -1.03 -17.93 -8.23
CA ASP A 131 -0.59 -18.71 -7.06
C ASP A 131 -0.27 -17.81 -5.85
N ARG A 132 0.17 -16.57 -6.06
CA ARG A 132 0.46 -15.61 -4.98
C ARG A 132 -0.79 -15.19 -4.20
N LEU A 133 -1.95 -15.28 -4.82
CA LEU A 133 -3.23 -14.96 -4.19
C LEU A 133 -3.65 -15.97 -3.10
N GLU A 134 -3.00 -17.14 -3.03
CA GLU A 134 -3.22 -18.13 -1.96
C GLU A 134 -2.91 -17.56 -0.57
N TRP A 135 -1.98 -16.59 -0.47
CA TRP A 135 -1.62 -15.93 0.79
C TRP A 135 -2.54 -14.77 1.18
N LEU A 136 -3.45 -14.35 0.31
CA LEU A 136 -4.29 -13.18 0.56
C LEU A 136 -5.12 -13.33 1.85
N GLU A 137 -5.73 -14.49 2.07
CA GLU A 137 -6.56 -14.76 3.25
C GLU A 137 -5.77 -14.69 4.57
N GLN A 138 -4.49 -15.02 4.53
CA GLN A 138 -3.61 -14.94 5.71
C GLN A 138 -3.08 -13.51 5.92
N LEU A 139 -2.97 -12.73 4.84
CA LEU A 139 -2.42 -11.37 4.87
C LEU A 139 -3.47 -10.35 5.34
N LEU A 140 -4.72 -10.45 4.90
CA LEU A 140 -5.76 -9.46 5.19
C LEU A 140 -6.02 -9.23 6.69
N PRO A 141 -6.04 -10.25 7.58
CA PRO A 141 -6.18 -10.02 9.01
C PRO A 141 -5.10 -9.12 9.60
N VAL A 142 -3.87 -9.20 9.08
CA VAL A 142 -2.74 -8.36 9.52
C VAL A 142 -2.99 -6.88 9.18
N TYR A 143 -3.48 -6.59 7.97
CA TYR A 143 -3.90 -5.22 7.63
C TYR A 143 -5.05 -4.74 8.52
N GLY A 144 -6.02 -5.61 8.81
CA GLY A 144 -7.12 -5.30 9.74
C GLY A 144 -6.61 -4.92 11.14
N GLU A 145 -5.62 -5.67 11.67
CA GLU A 145 -4.98 -5.39 12.95
C GLU A 145 -4.22 -4.06 12.91
N ILE A 146 -3.44 -3.80 11.85
CA ILE A 146 -2.71 -2.54 11.66
C ILE A 146 -3.69 -1.37 11.68
N PHE A 147 -4.75 -1.42 10.87
CA PHE A 147 -5.74 -0.35 10.80
C PHE A 147 -6.46 -0.13 12.13
N GLY A 148 -6.84 -1.19 12.82
CA GLY A 148 -7.47 -1.10 14.14
C GLY A 148 -6.55 -0.40 15.17
N ARG A 149 -5.27 -0.71 15.15
CA ARG A 149 -4.31 -0.12 16.09
C ARG A 149 -3.94 1.33 15.75
N LEU A 150 -3.85 1.67 14.46
CA LEU A 150 -3.67 3.05 14.02
C LEU A 150 -4.88 3.91 14.41
N ALA A 151 -6.11 3.41 14.18
CA ALA A 151 -7.33 4.09 14.58
C ALA A 151 -7.40 4.33 16.09
N ALA A 152 -7.02 3.34 16.91
CA ALA A 152 -6.97 3.46 18.37
C ALA A 152 -5.97 4.53 18.86
N ARG A 153 -5.07 5.00 17.98
CA ARG A 153 -4.13 6.09 18.22
C ARG A 153 -4.57 7.44 17.66
N GLY A 154 -5.80 7.51 17.15
CA GLY A 154 -6.35 8.75 16.61
C GLY A 154 -6.01 9.02 15.14
N VAL A 155 -5.41 8.07 14.43
CA VAL A 155 -5.23 8.18 12.99
C VAL A 155 -6.59 8.08 12.32
N GLU A 156 -6.94 9.06 11.49
CA GLU A 156 -8.22 9.05 10.75
C GLU A 156 -8.08 8.49 9.34
N TRP A 157 -6.97 8.78 8.68
CA TRP A 157 -6.70 8.39 7.30
C TRP A 157 -5.45 7.54 7.20
N VAL A 158 -5.49 6.55 6.33
CA VAL A 158 -4.32 5.77 5.89
C VAL A 158 -4.26 5.77 4.37
N GLN A 159 -3.07 5.95 3.81
CA GLN A 159 -2.80 5.74 2.41
C GLN A 159 -2.40 4.29 2.18
N ILE A 160 -2.95 3.67 1.14
CA ILE A 160 -2.64 2.30 0.73
C ILE A 160 -2.16 2.35 -0.70
N ASP A 161 -0.88 2.03 -0.89
CA ASP A 161 -0.23 2.14 -2.18
C ASP A 161 -0.43 0.86 -3.00
N GLU A 162 -1.26 0.96 -4.02
CA GLU A 162 -1.58 -0.12 -4.96
C GLU A 162 -1.23 0.26 -6.42
N PRO A 163 0.05 0.55 -6.69
CA PRO A 163 0.47 0.97 -8.02
C PRO A 163 0.23 -0.08 -9.10
N ILE A 164 0.10 -1.35 -8.76
CA ILE A 164 -0.24 -2.40 -9.74
C ILE A 164 -1.61 -2.21 -10.40
N LEU A 165 -2.48 -1.34 -9.87
CA LEU A 165 -3.73 -0.97 -10.55
C LEU A 165 -3.50 -0.25 -11.89
N THR A 166 -2.30 0.26 -12.15
CA THR A 166 -1.93 0.83 -13.45
C THR A 166 -1.40 -0.23 -14.43
N LEU A 167 -1.30 -1.49 -14.03
CA LEU A 167 -0.84 -2.59 -14.87
C LEU A 167 -2.02 -3.34 -15.50
N ASP A 168 -1.76 -4.09 -16.57
CA ASP A 168 -2.75 -5.01 -17.14
C ASP A 168 -2.90 -6.24 -16.23
N LEU A 169 -3.87 -6.18 -15.33
CA LEU A 169 -4.10 -7.23 -14.35
C LEU A 169 -4.94 -8.38 -14.91
N PRO A 170 -4.55 -9.64 -14.66
CA PRO A 170 -5.42 -10.78 -14.91
C PRO A 170 -6.73 -10.70 -14.10
N LEU A 171 -7.83 -11.25 -14.63
CA LEU A 171 -9.14 -11.22 -13.97
C LEU A 171 -9.12 -11.73 -12.52
N ALA A 172 -8.29 -12.73 -12.21
CA ALA A 172 -8.15 -13.23 -10.85
C ALA A 172 -7.66 -12.15 -9.86
N TRP A 173 -6.80 -11.24 -10.33
CA TRP A 173 -6.27 -10.13 -9.52
C TRP A 173 -7.28 -9.01 -9.35
N THR A 174 -8.05 -8.66 -10.41
CA THR A 174 -9.12 -7.67 -10.28
C THR A 174 -10.20 -8.15 -9.31
N ASN A 175 -10.60 -9.42 -9.37
CA ASN A 175 -11.50 -10.03 -8.40
C ASN A 175 -10.91 -10.06 -6.97
N ALA A 176 -9.59 -10.26 -6.85
CA ALA A 176 -8.90 -10.24 -5.57
C ALA A 176 -8.88 -8.83 -4.95
N PHE A 177 -8.76 -7.77 -5.75
CA PHE A 177 -8.92 -6.38 -5.30
C PHE A 177 -10.31 -6.16 -4.69
N GLU A 178 -11.37 -6.49 -5.40
CA GLU A 178 -12.74 -6.33 -4.89
C GLU A 178 -12.93 -7.07 -3.58
N ARG A 179 -12.50 -8.34 -3.51
CA ARG A 179 -12.61 -9.17 -2.31
C ARG A 179 -11.80 -8.61 -1.13
N ALA A 180 -10.54 -8.23 -1.36
CA ALA A 180 -9.66 -7.73 -0.31
C ALA A 180 -10.23 -6.44 0.31
N TYR A 181 -10.59 -5.47 -0.52
CA TYR A 181 -11.09 -4.20 -0.05
C TYR A 181 -12.49 -4.30 0.55
N HIS A 182 -13.32 -5.25 0.10
CA HIS A 182 -14.59 -5.57 0.77
C HIS A 182 -14.39 -6.06 2.22
N ILE A 183 -13.31 -6.81 2.47
CA ILE A 183 -12.96 -7.24 3.83
C ILE A 183 -12.39 -6.06 4.63
N LEU A 184 -11.47 -5.30 4.04
CA LEU A 184 -10.79 -4.20 4.71
C LEU A 184 -11.70 -2.98 5.00
N GLN A 185 -12.85 -2.85 4.33
CA GLN A 185 -13.78 -1.74 4.57
C GLN A 185 -14.27 -1.63 6.01
N TYR A 186 -14.36 -2.75 6.72
CA TYR A 186 -14.89 -2.80 8.09
C TYR A 186 -13.97 -2.19 9.15
N SER A 187 -12.73 -1.86 8.78
CA SER A 187 -11.84 -1.15 9.67
C SER A 187 -12.25 0.33 9.79
N PRO A 188 -12.10 0.96 10.98
CA PRO A 188 -12.59 2.29 11.24
C PRO A 188 -11.87 3.44 10.51
N LEU A 189 -10.71 3.17 9.90
CA LEU A 189 -9.92 4.17 9.17
C LEU A 189 -10.53 4.50 7.83
N LYS A 190 -10.44 5.77 7.44
CA LYS A 190 -10.65 6.20 6.07
C LYS A 190 -9.42 5.79 5.24
N LYS A 191 -9.65 5.10 4.14
CA LYS A 191 -8.60 4.57 3.26
C LYS A 191 -8.52 5.39 1.99
N LEU A 192 -7.32 5.85 1.64
CA LEU A 192 -6.99 6.46 0.36
C LEU A 192 -6.13 5.46 -0.41
N VAL A 193 -6.65 4.91 -1.51
CA VAL A 193 -5.84 4.06 -2.40
C VAL A 193 -5.03 4.96 -3.32
N ALA A 194 -3.73 4.72 -3.40
CA ALA A 194 -2.82 5.48 -4.26
C ALA A 194 -2.20 4.59 -5.32
N THR A 195 -2.19 5.08 -6.56
CA THR A 195 -1.72 4.31 -7.74
C THR A 195 -0.38 4.79 -8.29
N TYR A 196 0.19 5.88 -7.72
CA TYR A 196 1.40 6.53 -8.21
C TYR A 196 1.25 7.03 -9.66
N HIS A 197 2.25 6.76 -10.49
CA HIS A 197 2.27 7.15 -11.90
C HIS A 197 1.57 6.12 -12.78
N GLY A 198 0.93 6.58 -13.83
CA GLY A 198 0.33 5.72 -14.86
C GLY A 198 -1.19 5.78 -14.92
N ASP A 199 -1.72 5.17 -15.98
CA ASP A 199 -3.15 5.13 -16.30
C ASP A 199 -3.81 3.87 -15.72
N LEU A 200 -4.95 4.03 -15.08
CA LEU A 200 -5.76 2.91 -14.58
C LEU A 200 -6.37 2.04 -15.68
N ARG A 201 -6.57 2.58 -16.89
CA ARG A 201 -7.09 1.86 -18.07
C ARG A 201 -8.27 0.94 -17.73
N CYS A 202 -8.12 -0.36 -18.00
CA CYS A 202 -9.15 -1.37 -17.73
C CYS A 202 -9.48 -1.53 -16.25
N ASN A 203 -8.59 -1.16 -15.34
CA ASN A 203 -8.79 -1.28 -13.90
C ASN A 203 -9.53 -0.07 -13.28
N LEU A 204 -9.81 0.99 -14.05
CA LEU A 204 -10.51 2.17 -13.55
C LEU A 204 -11.87 1.81 -12.93
N GLY A 205 -12.61 0.88 -13.55
CA GLY A 205 -13.88 0.42 -13.00
C GLY A 205 -13.74 -0.21 -11.61
N VAL A 206 -12.74 -1.07 -11.44
CA VAL A 206 -12.44 -1.69 -10.14
C VAL A 206 -12.00 -0.62 -9.14
N ALA A 207 -11.00 0.20 -9.48
CA ALA A 207 -10.47 1.22 -8.59
C ALA A 207 -11.54 2.22 -8.10
N ALA A 208 -12.42 2.68 -9.00
CA ALA A 208 -13.49 3.60 -8.67
C ALA A 208 -14.55 2.99 -7.73
N LEU A 209 -14.78 1.68 -7.83
CA LEU A 209 -15.80 0.97 -7.04
C LEU A 209 -15.27 0.34 -5.77
N LEU A 210 -13.95 0.28 -5.53
CA LEU A 210 -13.42 -0.20 -4.25
C LEU A 210 -14.08 0.52 -3.07
N PRO A 211 -14.45 -0.18 -2.00
CA PRO A 211 -15.10 0.41 -0.84
C PRO A 211 -14.09 1.16 0.05
N VAL A 212 -13.52 2.22 -0.50
CA VAL A 212 -12.54 3.10 0.13
C VAL A 212 -13.04 4.55 0.14
N ALA A 213 -12.48 5.38 1.00
CA ALA A 213 -12.89 6.76 1.16
C ALA A 213 -12.37 7.67 0.04
N GLY A 214 -11.30 7.28 -0.65
CA GLY A 214 -10.75 8.09 -1.73
C GLY A 214 -9.76 7.33 -2.62
N LEU A 215 -9.42 7.97 -3.73
CA LEU A 215 -8.47 7.50 -4.72
C LEU A 215 -7.48 8.62 -5.03
N HIS A 216 -6.19 8.30 -4.98
CA HIS A 216 -5.11 9.19 -5.40
C HIS A 216 -4.58 8.74 -6.76
N LEU A 217 -4.48 9.69 -7.68
CA LEU A 217 -4.10 9.46 -9.07
C LEU A 217 -2.96 10.39 -9.48
N ASP A 218 -2.13 9.89 -10.37
CA ASP A 218 -1.24 10.72 -11.15
C ASP A 218 -2.02 11.52 -12.20
N SER A 219 -2.04 12.83 -12.04
CA SER A 219 -2.66 13.77 -12.98
C SER A 219 -1.65 14.43 -13.90
N VAL A 220 -0.36 14.15 -13.71
CA VAL A 220 0.74 14.79 -14.44
C VAL A 220 1.15 13.96 -15.64
N SER A 221 1.45 12.69 -15.44
CA SER A 221 1.94 11.80 -16.49
C SER A 221 0.82 11.37 -17.45
N VAL A 222 -0.42 11.25 -16.98
CA VAL A 222 -1.57 10.76 -17.76
C VAL A 222 -2.81 11.63 -17.51
N PRO A 223 -2.79 12.87 -17.96
CA PRO A 223 -3.92 13.80 -17.76
C PRO A 223 -5.21 13.38 -18.45
N GLU A 224 -5.11 12.69 -19.56
CA GLU A 224 -6.25 12.24 -20.36
C GLU A 224 -7.14 11.23 -19.65
N GLN A 225 -6.64 10.54 -18.62
CA GLN A 225 -7.47 9.65 -17.80
C GLN A 225 -8.51 10.39 -16.94
N LEU A 226 -8.27 11.67 -16.62
CA LEU A 226 -9.11 12.45 -15.71
C LEU A 226 -10.58 12.51 -16.13
N ALA A 227 -10.86 12.69 -17.41
CA ALA A 227 -12.23 12.70 -17.92
C ALA A 227 -12.95 11.38 -17.59
N SER A 228 -12.29 10.24 -17.82
CA SER A 228 -12.83 8.92 -17.51
C SER A 228 -13.01 8.69 -16.00
N VAL A 229 -12.09 9.24 -15.20
CA VAL A 229 -12.16 9.21 -13.73
C VAL A 229 -13.36 10.02 -13.24
N PHE A 230 -13.56 11.23 -13.77
CA PHE A 230 -14.68 12.09 -13.37
C PHE A 230 -16.03 11.44 -13.67
N ASP A 231 -16.14 10.66 -14.75
CA ASP A 231 -17.36 9.96 -15.11
C ASP A 231 -17.65 8.72 -14.27
N ARG A 232 -16.62 8.11 -13.66
CA ARG A 232 -16.76 6.83 -12.96
C ARG A 232 -16.59 6.90 -11.45
N LEU A 233 -15.75 7.83 -10.96
CA LEU A 233 -15.52 7.95 -9.50
C LEU A 233 -16.72 8.65 -8.85
N PRO A 234 -17.38 8.02 -7.87
CA PRO A 234 -18.46 8.65 -7.14
C PRO A 234 -18.00 9.92 -6.43
N THR A 235 -18.77 11.01 -6.54
CA THR A 235 -18.41 12.34 -6.01
C THR A 235 -18.37 12.44 -4.48
N TYR A 236 -18.91 11.44 -3.78
CA TYR A 236 -18.77 11.35 -2.32
C TYR A 236 -17.40 10.82 -1.87
N LYS A 237 -16.61 10.28 -2.80
CA LYS A 237 -15.23 9.85 -2.54
C LYS A 237 -14.27 11.01 -2.70
N VAL A 238 -13.19 10.97 -1.94
CA VAL A 238 -12.09 11.91 -2.12
C VAL A 238 -11.33 11.57 -3.39
N LEU A 239 -11.22 12.53 -4.29
CA LEU A 239 -10.29 12.51 -5.40
C LEU A 239 -9.03 13.28 -4.99
N SER A 240 -7.90 12.60 -4.91
CA SER A 240 -6.60 13.19 -4.64
C SER A 240 -5.79 13.17 -5.93
N LEU A 241 -5.33 14.33 -6.36
CA LEU A 241 -4.50 14.49 -7.56
C LEU A 241 -3.07 14.80 -7.16
N GLY A 242 -2.11 14.18 -7.84
CA GLY A 242 -0.68 14.49 -7.70
C GLY A 242 -0.36 15.92 -8.10
N GLU A 243 0.90 16.32 -7.96
CA GLU A 243 1.38 17.67 -8.24
C GLU A 243 0.88 18.16 -9.59
N CYS A 244 0.18 19.29 -9.57
CA CYS A 244 -0.34 19.93 -10.77
C CYS A 244 0.48 21.20 -11.02
N ASP A 245 1.36 21.16 -12.03
CA ASP A 245 2.08 22.35 -12.46
C ASP A 245 1.10 23.35 -13.08
N GLN A 246 0.89 24.50 -12.46
CA GLN A 246 -0.18 25.44 -12.80
C GLN A 246 -0.03 26.14 -14.16
N HIS A 247 1.02 25.81 -14.94
CA HIS A 247 1.39 26.57 -16.13
C HIS A 247 0.89 26.01 -17.48
N GLU A 248 0.21 24.86 -17.51
CA GLU A 248 -0.31 24.31 -18.76
C GLU A 248 -1.85 24.42 -18.84
N GLY A 249 -2.36 25.05 -19.88
CA GLY A 249 -3.76 25.47 -20.00
C GLY A 249 -4.80 24.36 -19.86
N TRP A 250 -4.55 23.15 -20.38
CA TRP A 250 -5.48 21.99 -20.26
C TRP A 250 -5.65 21.51 -18.82
N ARG A 251 -4.62 21.64 -17.99
CA ARG A 251 -4.65 21.28 -16.55
C ARG A 251 -5.58 22.21 -15.78
N HIS A 252 -5.65 23.47 -16.18
CA HIS A 252 -6.55 24.44 -15.56
C HIS A 252 -8.02 24.07 -15.77
N GLU A 253 -8.41 23.67 -16.98
CA GLU A 253 -9.78 23.26 -17.30
C GLU A 253 -10.16 21.98 -16.55
N SER A 254 -9.33 20.95 -16.57
CA SER A 254 -9.55 19.70 -15.82
C SER A 254 -9.64 19.92 -14.31
N LEU A 255 -8.83 20.84 -13.76
CA LEU A 255 -8.88 21.19 -12.35
C LEU A 255 -10.16 21.95 -12.00
N LEU A 256 -10.63 22.84 -12.85
CA LEU A 256 -11.91 23.54 -12.68
C LEU A 256 -13.08 22.55 -12.71
N GLU A 257 -13.06 21.59 -13.64
CA GLU A 257 -14.05 20.52 -13.70
C GLU A 257 -14.01 19.63 -12.46
N ALA A 258 -12.82 19.21 -12.02
CA ALA A 258 -12.66 18.42 -10.78
C ALA A 258 -13.23 19.17 -9.57
N ARG A 259 -12.93 20.47 -9.44
CA ARG A 259 -13.49 21.32 -8.37
C ARG A 259 -15.00 21.43 -8.44
N ALA A 260 -15.55 21.58 -9.63
CA ALA A 260 -17.01 21.67 -9.83
C ALA A 260 -17.72 20.36 -9.46
N ARG A 261 -17.08 19.19 -9.73
CA ARG A 261 -17.68 17.88 -9.47
C ARG A 261 -17.49 17.39 -8.04
N PHE A 262 -16.27 17.52 -7.48
CA PHE A 262 -15.89 16.93 -6.21
C PHE A 262 -15.93 17.92 -5.03
N GLY A 263 -15.90 19.23 -5.30
CA GLY A 263 -15.99 20.25 -4.25
C GLY A 263 -14.94 20.06 -3.15
N GLU A 264 -15.40 19.87 -1.91
CA GLU A 264 -14.55 19.63 -0.74
C GLU A 264 -13.89 18.23 -0.75
N ASN A 265 -14.35 17.32 -1.58
CA ASN A 265 -13.75 16.00 -1.76
C ASN A 265 -12.59 16.01 -2.77
N LEU A 266 -12.15 17.16 -3.26
CA LEU A 266 -10.97 17.28 -4.08
C LEU A 266 -9.77 17.69 -3.23
N ILE A 267 -8.70 16.91 -3.31
CA ILE A 267 -7.38 17.23 -2.75
C ILE A 267 -6.41 17.34 -3.92
N VAL A 268 -5.71 18.45 -4.02
CA VAL A 268 -4.62 18.65 -4.98
C VAL A 268 -3.34 18.81 -4.17
N ALA A 269 -2.32 17.99 -4.46
CA ALA A 269 -1.04 18.12 -3.80
C ALA A 269 -0.38 19.42 -4.26
N ASP A 270 0.00 20.29 -3.30
CA ASP A 270 0.77 21.49 -3.56
C ASP A 270 2.26 21.13 -3.54
N GLN A 271 3.03 21.65 -4.51
CA GLN A 271 4.50 21.51 -4.57
C GLN A 271 5.23 22.11 -3.34
N ALA A 272 4.52 22.87 -2.51
CA ALA A 272 5.10 23.55 -1.35
C ALA A 272 5.21 22.67 -0.09
N ALA A 273 4.76 21.42 -0.14
CA ALA A 273 4.71 20.50 1.02
C ALA A 273 5.57 19.25 0.85
N ALA A 274 6.52 19.23 -0.08
CA ALA A 274 7.46 18.13 -0.29
C ALA A 274 8.78 18.35 0.45
#